data_18edc258bdffc2e401f45c5d064a5a1a
#
_entry.id   18edc258bdffc2e401f45c5d064a5a1a
#
_cell.length_a   1.000
_cell.length_b   1.000
_cell.length_c   1.000
_cell.angle_alpha   90.00
_cell.angle_beta   90.00
_cell.angle_gamma   90.00
#
_symmetry.space_group_name_H-M   'P 1'
#
loop_
_entity.id
_entity.type
_entity.pdbx_description
1 polymer ?
#
loop_
_entity_poly.entity_id
_entity_poly.type
_entity_poly.pdbx_seq_one_letter_code
_entity_poly.pdbx_strand_id
1 'polypeptide(L)'
;MCACAMSGLMLATSCQDSMDLQTANSNTRAVVIDKDIFAVRGRINVKLEKGANQALPTSAKGNVEMQSVPSAMSSAMKYAGAYKMERVFKPAGIYEERTVAEGLDRWYTIYFDESKDVAEVLQQFNKTAGVEYAERVLPIARPKFTAKPYTGPAPQTRNQPTASAFNDPLLAKQWHYYNDGSVSPHAKKGADCNLKPVWEKYTTGKSNVIVAIVDGGIDVTHEDLVDNLYINEKE
;
A
#
# COMPACT_ATOMS: atom_id res chain seq x y z
N MET A 1 21.23 -9.38 -51.78
CA MET A 1 21.74 -10.50 -50.96
C MET A 1 21.30 -10.26 -49.53
N CYS A 2 20.56 -11.22 -49.02
CA CYS A 2 19.76 -11.11 -47.81
C CYS A 2 20.56 -10.80 -46.54
N ALA A 3 20.18 -9.75 -45.83
CA ALA A 3 20.53 -9.55 -44.47
C ALA A 3 19.34 -10.02 -43.60
N CYS A 4 19.49 -11.17 -42.94
CA CYS A 4 18.56 -11.65 -41.93
C CYS A 4 18.64 -10.77 -40.71
N ALA A 5 17.62 -9.98 -40.52
CA ALA A 5 17.33 -9.35 -39.21
C ALA A 5 16.76 -10.42 -38.27
N MET A 6 17.56 -10.94 -37.37
CA MET A 6 17.07 -11.70 -36.23
C MET A 6 16.51 -10.70 -35.22
N SER A 7 15.19 -10.55 -35.25
CA SER A 7 14.40 -9.94 -34.19
C SER A 7 14.47 -10.87 -32.99
N GLY A 8 15.38 -10.60 -32.06
CA GLY A 8 15.36 -11.16 -30.73
C GLY A 8 14.14 -10.65 -29.98
N LEU A 9 13.07 -11.43 -29.99
CA LEU A 9 11.93 -11.25 -29.11
C LEU A 9 12.41 -11.56 -27.70
N MET A 10 12.85 -10.53 -26.98
CA MET A 10 12.99 -10.61 -25.54
C MET A 10 11.60 -10.81 -24.98
N LEU A 11 11.23 -12.06 -24.79
CA LEU A 11 10.16 -12.43 -23.88
C LEU A 11 10.60 -11.96 -22.51
N ALA A 12 10.16 -10.76 -22.16
CA ALA A 12 10.03 -10.43 -20.75
C ALA A 12 9.05 -11.47 -20.19
N THR A 13 9.58 -12.53 -19.62
CA THR A 13 8.85 -13.35 -18.66
C THR A 13 8.59 -12.47 -17.46
N SER A 14 7.61 -11.59 -17.60
CA SER A 14 6.88 -11.06 -16.48
C SER A 14 6.49 -12.27 -15.64
N CYS A 15 6.87 -12.26 -14.38
CA CYS A 15 6.48 -13.27 -13.42
C CYS A 15 4.95 -13.42 -13.45
N GLN A 16 4.47 -14.35 -14.26
CA GLN A 16 3.14 -14.93 -14.15
C GLN A 16 3.20 -16.07 -13.14
N ASP A 17 3.71 -15.74 -11.94
CA ASP A 17 3.42 -16.59 -10.80
C ASP A 17 1.94 -16.37 -10.49
N SER A 18 1.20 -17.46 -10.57
CA SER A 18 -0.18 -17.54 -10.09
C SER A 18 -0.24 -16.86 -8.73
N MET A 19 -0.93 -15.71 -8.66
CA MET A 19 -1.17 -15.00 -7.41
C MET A 19 -2.07 -15.86 -6.53
N ASP A 20 -1.48 -16.74 -5.74
CA ASP A 20 -2.16 -17.38 -4.63
C ASP A 20 -2.44 -16.32 -3.57
N LEU A 21 -3.63 -15.76 -3.62
CA LEU A 21 -4.17 -14.86 -2.62
C LEU A 21 -4.49 -15.63 -1.33
N GLN A 22 -3.48 -16.16 -0.67
CA GLN A 22 -3.62 -16.71 0.67
C GLN A 22 -3.23 -15.64 1.69
N THR A 23 -4.24 -15.16 2.40
CA THR A 23 -4.05 -14.34 3.59
C THR A 23 -3.37 -15.18 4.67
N ALA A 24 -2.18 -14.75 5.08
CA ALA A 24 -1.47 -15.32 6.22
C ALA A 24 -2.13 -14.87 7.52
N ASN A 25 -3.22 -15.53 7.89
CA ASN A 25 -3.67 -15.61 9.28
C ASN A 25 -4.75 -16.71 9.35
N SER A 26 -4.54 -17.71 10.18
CA SER A 26 -5.34 -18.94 10.26
C SER A 26 -6.80 -18.76 10.70
N ASN A 27 -7.25 -17.52 10.91
CA ASN A 27 -8.63 -17.17 11.29
C ASN A 27 -9.31 -16.19 10.34
N THR A 28 -8.72 -15.84 9.21
CA THR A 28 -9.38 -14.96 8.23
C THR A 28 -9.99 -15.81 7.12
N ARG A 29 -11.33 -15.71 6.98
CA ARG A 29 -12.07 -16.27 5.85
C ARG A 29 -11.37 -15.89 4.55
N ALA A 30 -11.17 -16.86 3.65
CA ALA A 30 -10.54 -16.62 2.35
C ALA A 30 -11.30 -15.51 1.60
N VAL A 31 -10.57 -14.55 1.06
CA VAL A 31 -11.15 -13.47 0.26
C VAL A 31 -11.55 -14.03 -1.10
N VAL A 32 -12.84 -13.99 -1.42
CA VAL A 32 -13.34 -14.38 -2.74
C VAL A 32 -13.22 -13.18 -3.68
N ILE A 33 -12.61 -13.39 -4.85
CA ILE A 33 -12.39 -12.36 -5.86
C ILE A 33 -13.36 -12.56 -7.02
N ASP A 34 -14.03 -11.48 -7.40
CA ASP A 34 -14.72 -11.38 -8.66
C ASP A 34 -13.69 -11.08 -9.75
N LYS A 35 -13.53 -12.02 -10.68
CA LYS A 35 -12.51 -11.92 -11.73
C LYS A 35 -12.92 -10.97 -12.87
N ASP A 36 -14.22 -10.81 -13.09
CA ASP A 36 -14.73 -10.02 -14.21
C ASP A 36 -14.50 -8.52 -14.00
N ILE A 37 -14.67 -8.06 -12.77
CA ILE A 37 -14.42 -6.67 -12.41
C ILE A 37 -13.21 -6.46 -11.49
N PHE A 38 -12.45 -7.51 -11.22
CA PHE A 38 -11.30 -7.50 -10.31
C PHE A 38 -11.64 -6.84 -8.97
N ALA A 39 -12.58 -7.42 -8.25
CA ALA A 39 -13.10 -6.92 -6.99
C ALA A 39 -13.13 -8.00 -5.89
N VAL A 40 -13.02 -7.58 -4.64
CA VAL A 40 -13.30 -8.45 -3.50
C VAL A 40 -14.80 -8.64 -3.39
N ARG A 41 -15.28 -9.89 -3.46
CA ARG A 41 -16.71 -10.19 -3.29
C ARG A 41 -17.16 -9.89 -1.86
N GLY A 42 -18.42 -9.50 -1.74
CA GLY A 42 -19.04 -9.20 -0.46
C GLY A 42 -18.55 -7.90 0.20
N ARG A 43 -17.85 -7.03 -0.54
CA ARG A 43 -17.38 -5.74 -0.03
C ARG A 43 -17.42 -4.66 -1.10
N ILE A 44 -17.89 -3.49 -0.69
CA ILE A 44 -17.74 -2.23 -1.45
C ILE A 44 -17.35 -1.12 -0.49
N ASN A 45 -16.68 -0.09 -1.00
CA ASN A 45 -16.52 1.17 -0.29
C ASN A 45 -17.58 2.16 -0.78
N VAL A 46 -18.12 2.92 0.15
CA VAL A 46 -19.14 3.94 -0.12
C VAL A 46 -18.71 5.24 0.54
N LYS A 47 -18.70 6.31 -0.23
CA LYS A 47 -18.55 7.67 0.29
C LYS A 47 -19.94 8.30 0.40
N LEU A 48 -20.30 8.74 1.58
CA LEU A 48 -21.55 9.41 1.84
C LEU A 48 -21.46 10.90 1.46
N GLU A 49 -22.58 11.49 1.08
CA GLU A 49 -22.69 12.93 0.89
C GLU A 49 -22.40 13.69 2.18
N LYS A 50 -21.99 14.95 2.06
CA LYS A 50 -21.67 15.80 3.20
C LYS A 50 -22.89 15.94 4.11
N GLY A 51 -22.72 15.55 5.38
CA GLY A 51 -23.78 15.59 6.37
C GLY A 51 -24.61 14.31 6.48
N ALA A 52 -24.58 13.41 5.50
CA ALA A 52 -25.33 12.16 5.57
C ALA A 52 -24.81 11.18 6.63
N ASN A 53 -23.57 11.35 7.09
CA ASN A 53 -22.97 10.55 8.14
C ASN A 53 -23.17 11.08 9.55
N GLN A 54 -23.75 12.28 9.73
CA GLN A 54 -23.92 12.90 11.06
C GLN A 54 -24.79 12.08 12.01
N ALA A 55 -25.73 11.31 11.48
CA ALA A 55 -26.63 10.46 12.24
C ALA A 55 -26.10 9.03 12.47
N LEU A 56 -24.88 8.72 11.98
CA LEU A 56 -24.30 7.39 12.10
C LEU A 56 -23.43 7.27 13.36
N PRO A 57 -23.94 6.68 14.47
CA PRO A 57 -23.10 6.42 15.63
C PRO A 57 -22.01 5.44 15.23
N THR A 58 -20.78 5.86 15.45
CA THR A 58 -19.60 5.08 15.10
C THR A 58 -18.82 4.77 16.37
N SER A 59 -18.53 3.50 16.60
CA SER A 59 -17.68 3.08 17.72
C SER A 59 -16.24 3.59 17.54
N ALA A 60 -15.45 3.61 18.61
CA ALA A 60 -14.02 3.94 18.55
C ALA A 60 -13.21 3.07 17.55
N LYS A 61 -13.73 1.88 17.23
CA LYS A 61 -13.15 0.98 16.21
C LYS A 61 -13.69 1.24 14.78
N GLY A 62 -14.56 2.21 14.61
CA GLY A 62 -15.13 2.55 13.30
C GLY A 62 -16.38 1.76 12.90
N ASN A 63 -16.89 0.83 13.71
CA ASN A 63 -18.09 0.07 13.39
C ASN A 63 -19.36 0.93 13.53
N VAL A 64 -20.27 0.78 12.57
CA VAL A 64 -21.59 1.44 12.56
C VAL A 64 -22.64 0.45 13.03
N GLU A 65 -23.58 0.92 13.84
CA GLU A 65 -24.76 0.14 14.21
C GLU A 65 -25.71 0.05 13.01
N MET A 66 -26.00 -1.17 12.56
CA MET A 66 -26.78 -1.40 11.34
C MET A 66 -28.20 -0.83 11.38
N GLN A 67 -28.81 -0.77 12.56
CA GLN A 67 -30.12 -0.16 12.78
C GLN A 67 -30.13 1.36 12.62
N SER A 68 -28.96 1.99 12.69
CA SER A 68 -28.80 3.44 12.56
C SER A 68 -28.52 3.89 11.14
N VAL A 69 -28.43 2.96 10.18
CA VAL A 69 -28.22 3.28 8.78
C VAL A 69 -29.39 4.09 8.23
N PRO A 70 -29.14 5.21 7.51
CA PRO A 70 -30.19 6.06 6.99
C PRO A 70 -31.23 5.29 6.17
N SER A 71 -32.51 5.64 6.35
CA SER A 71 -33.62 4.99 5.64
C SER A 71 -33.46 5.04 4.10
N ALA A 72 -32.84 6.08 3.57
CA ALA A 72 -32.53 6.22 2.15
C ALA A 72 -31.63 5.08 1.63
N MET A 73 -30.77 4.53 2.46
CA MET A 73 -29.89 3.40 2.10
C MET A 73 -30.54 2.04 2.33
N SER A 74 -31.67 1.95 3.03
CA SER A 74 -32.27 0.69 3.47
C SER A 74 -32.56 -0.27 2.31
N SER A 75 -33.02 0.24 1.17
CA SER A 75 -33.31 -0.59 0.01
C SER A 75 -32.05 -1.21 -0.59
N ALA A 76 -30.97 -0.44 -0.75
CA ALA A 76 -29.70 -0.92 -1.26
C ALA A 76 -29.04 -1.91 -0.28
N MET A 77 -29.08 -1.62 1.03
CA MET A 77 -28.59 -2.51 2.06
C MET A 77 -29.32 -3.85 2.07
N LYS A 78 -30.65 -3.81 1.96
CA LYS A 78 -31.50 -5.02 1.88
C LYS A 78 -31.22 -5.82 0.60
N TYR A 79 -31.11 -5.14 -0.54
CA TYR A 79 -30.78 -5.78 -1.83
C TYR A 79 -29.45 -6.54 -1.76
N ALA A 80 -28.44 -5.90 -1.18
CA ALA A 80 -27.12 -6.46 -1.01
C ALA A 80 -27.08 -7.61 0.04
N GLY A 81 -28.06 -7.70 0.95
CA GLY A 81 -27.95 -8.54 2.13
C GLY A 81 -26.81 -8.06 3.06
N ALA A 82 -26.71 -6.73 3.20
CA ALA A 82 -25.64 -6.13 3.99
C ALA A 82 -25.80 -6.43 5.48
N TYR A 83 -24.73 -6.87 6.12
CA TYR A 83 -24.70 -7.28 7.51
C TYR A 83 -23.73 -6.51 8.40
N LYS A 84 -22.83 -5.74 7.80
CA LYS A 84 -21.85 -4.92 8.53
C LYS A 84 -21.49 -3.68 7.73
N MET A 85 -21.29 -2.58 8.44
CA MET A 85 -20.75 -1.32 7.92
C MET A 85 -19.71 -0.78 8.88
N GLU A 86 -18.57 -0.35 8.37
CA GLU A 86 -17.52 0.26 9.20
C GLU A 86 -16.80 1.37 8.42
N ARG A 87 -16.24 2.33 9.14
CA ARG A 87 -15.43 3.39 8.52
C ARG A 87 -14.17 2.80 7.88
N VAL A 88 -13.86 3.22 6.66
CA VAL A 88 -12.58 2.93 5.99
C VAL A 88 -11.44 3.54 6.79
N PHE A 89 -11.58 4.82 7.14
CA PHE A 89 -10.63 5.54 8.00
C PHE A 89 -11.20 5.54 9.43
N LYS A 90 -10.55 4.80 10.30
CA LYS A 90 -10.96 4.71 11.71
C LYS A 90 -10.95 6.09 12.39
N PRO A 91 -11.81 6.31 13.41
CA PRO A 91 -11.75 7.55 14.18
C PRO A 91 -10.34 7.86 14.66
N ALA A 92 -9.86 9.05 14.37
CA ALA A 92 -8.47 9.47 14.59
C ALA A 92 -8.25 10.14 15.97
N GLY A 93 -9.19 9.98 16.90
CA GLY A 93 -9.07 10.54 18.24
C GLY A 93 -8.87 12.07 18.24
N ILE A 94 -7.77 12.55 18.78
CA ILE A 94 -7.47 13.99 18.84
C ILE A 94 -7.30 14.65 17.45
N TYR A 95 -7.13 13.87 16.40
CA TYR A 95 -6.97 14.34 15.02
C TYR A 95 -8.25 14.21 14.19
N GLU A 96 -9.37 13.86 14.80
CA GLU A 96 -10.64 13.61 14.11
C GLU A 96 -11.12 14.85 13.33
N GLU A 97 -10.88 16.05 13.84
CA GLU A 97 -11.23 17.29 13.16
C GLU A 97 -10.60 17.39 11.76
N ARG A 98 -9.34 16.96 11.60
CA ARG A 98 -8.68 16.91 10.30
C ARG A 98 -9.30 15.86 9.38
N THR A 99 -9.63 14.70 9.93
CA THR A 99 -10.32 13.63 9.21
C THR A 99 -11.65 14.11 8.64
N VAL A 100 -12.41 14.86 9.42
CA VAL A 100 -13.69 15.46 9.00
C VAL A 100 -13.47 16.57 7.97
N ALA A 101 -12.49 17.43 8.16
CA ALA A 101 -12.18 18.51 7.23
C ALA A 101 -11.87 18.00 5.81
N GLU A 102 -11.16 16.86 5.72
CA GLU A 102 -10.81 16.20 4.45
C GLU A 102 -11.93 15.24 3.96
N GLY A 103 -13.01 15.09 4.71
CA GLY A 103 -14.14 14.22 4.37
C GLY A 103 -13.82 12.72 4.39
N LEU A 104 -12.77 12.33 5.10
CA LEU A 104 -12.38 10.91 5.25
C LEU A 104 -13.33 10.16 6.19
N ASP A 105 -13.99 10.87 7.09
CA ASP A 105 -15.04 10.37 7.98
C ASP A 105 -16.28 9.86 7.25
N ARG A 106 -16.43 10.22 5.97
CA ARG A 106 -17.58 9.86 5.13
C ARG A 106 -17.40 8.56 4.36
N TRP A 107 -16.24 7.93 4.44
CA TRP A 107 -15.92 6.68 3.74
C TRP A 107 -16.21 5.47 4.61
N TYR A 108 -17.01 4.54 4.08
CA TYR A 108 -17.42 3.32 4.76
C TYR A 108 -17.23 2.10 3.86
N THR A 109 -16.78 1.00 4.47
CA THR A 109 -16.83 -0.32 3.85
C THR A 109 -18.15 -1.00 4.27
N ILE A 110 -18.90 -1.45 3.29
CA ILE A 110 -20.13 -2.23 3.48
C ILE A 110 -19.82 -3.68 3.16
N TYR A 111 -20.13 -4.55 4.10
CA TYR A 111 -20.02 -5.99 3.97
C TYR A 111 -21.38 -6.58 3.68
N PHE A 112 -21.46 -7.42 2.65
CA PHE A 112 -22.72 -7.96 2.16
C PHE A 112 -22.59 -9.43 1.72
N ASP A 113 -23.68 -10.03 1.30
CA ASP A 113 -23.73 -11.43 0.84
C ASP A 113 -22.81 -11.64 -0.38
N GLU A 114 -21.77 -12.47 -0.21
CA GLU A 114 -20.78 -12.80 -1.25
C GLU A 114 -21.36 -13.47 -2.50
N SER A 115 -22.58 -13.99 -2.42
CA SER A 115 -23.29 -14.56 -3.57
C SER A 115 -23.84 -13.49 -4.52
N LYS A 116 -23.93 -12.25 -4.05
CA LYS A 116 -24.42 -11.10 -4.84
C LYS A 116 -23.35 -10.63 -5.83
N ASP A 117 -23.81 -10.23 -7.00
CA ASP A 117 -22.97 -9.59 -8.00
C ASP A 117 -22.51 -8.22 -7.51
N VAL A 118 -21.18 -8.01 -7.49
CA VAL A 118 -20.59 -6.75 -6.96
C VAL A 118 -20.95 -5.56 -7.86
N ALA A 119 -21.02 -5.75 -9.17
CA ALA A 119 -21.34 -4.67 -10.10
C ALA A 119 -22.79 -4.20 -9.94
N GLU A 120 -23.72 -5.14 -9.75
CA GLU A 120 -25.12 -4.81 -9.46
C GLU A 120 -25.28 -4.09 -8.13
N VAL A 121 -24.59 -4.56 -7.08
CA VAL A 121 -24.60 -3.90 -5.76
C VAL A 121 -24.05 -2.49 -5.87
N LEU A 122 -22.92 -2.28 -6.57
CA LEU A 122 -22.36 -0.96 -6.82
C LEU A 122 -23.37 -0.05 -7.52
N GLN A 123 -24.07 -0.57 -8.54
CA GLN A 123 -25.07 0.20 -9.26
C GLN A 123 -26.24 0.65 -8.35
N GLN A 124 -26.67 -0.23 -7.42
CA GLN A 124 -27.70 0.13 -6.46
C GLN A 124 -27.25 1.25 -5.52
N PHE A 125 -26.04 1.13 -4.97
CA PHE A 125 -25.51 2.17 -4.06
C PHE A 125 -25.27 3.50 -4.77
N ASN A 126 -24.73 3.51 -5.99
CA ASN A 126 -24.52 4.74 -6.77
C ASN A 126 -25.81 5.47 -7.18
N LYS A 127 -26.97 4.80 -7.11
CA LYS A 127 -28.30 5.41 -7.33
C LYS A 127 -28.99 5.81 -6.03
N THR A 128 -28.40 5.53 -4.90
CA THR A 128 -29.00 5.73 -3.57
C THR A 128 -28.76 7.16 -3.09
N ALA A 129 -29.83 7.85 -2.69
CA ALA A 129 -29.72 9.19 -2.12
C ALA A 129 -28.87 9.18 -0.85
N GLY A 130 -28.02 10.21 -0.68
CA GLY A 130 -27.06 10.30 0.41
C GLY A 130 -25.74 9.57 0.15
N VAL A 131 -25.60 8.89 -0.98
CA VAL A 131 -24.35 8.29 -1.45
C VAL A 131 -23.74 9.20 -2.53
N GLU A 132 -22.56 9.74 -2.25
CA GLU A 132 -21.79 10.53 -3.20
C GLU A 132 -21.11 9.62 -4.23
N TYR A 133 -20.58 8.49 -3.77
CA TYR A 133 -19.82 7.58 -4.60
C TYR A 133 -19.74 6.17 -3.98
N ALA A 134 -19.83 5.15 -4.80
CA ALA A 134 -19.58 3.76 -4.39
C ALA A 134 -18.56 3.11 -5.33
N GLU A 135 -17.57 2.43 -4.77
CA GLU A 135 -16.49 1.80 -5.51
C GLU A 135 -16.24 0.36 -5.05
N ARG A 136 -15.60 -0.41 -5.93
CA ARG A 136 -15.15 -1.75 -5.62
C ARG A 136 -13.95 -1.73 -4.68
N VAL A 137 -13.87 -2.69 -3.79
CA VAL A 137 -12.66 -2.96 -3.03
C VAL A 137 -11.72 -3.81 -3.90
N LEU A 138 -10.53 -3.29 -4.17
CA LEU A 138 -9.54 -4.01 -4.95
C LEU A 138 -8.84 -5.06 -4.09
N PRO A 139 -8.60 -6.27 -4.63
CA PRO A 139 -7.78 -7.25 -3.94
C PRO A 139 -6.32 -6.76 -3.89
N ILE A 140 -5.74 -6.78 -2.69
CA ILE A 140 -4.32 -6.48 -2.51
C ILE A 140 -3.56 -7.79 -2.52
N ALA A 141 -2.83 -8.06 -3.60
CA ALA A 141 -1.89 -9.15 -3.65
C ALA A 141 -0.59 -8.71 -2.96
N ARG A 142 -0.27 -9.34 -1.85
CA ARG A 142 1.08 -9.21 -1.26
C ARG A 142 1.97 -10.26 -1.90
N PRO A 143 3.09 -9.89 -2.53
CA PRO A 143 4.06 -10.88 -3.00
C PRO A 143 4.53 -11.70 -1.79
N LYS A 144 4.56 -13.01 -1.97
CA LYS A 144 5.16 -13.90 -0.96
C LYS A 144 6.67 -13.71 -1.03
N PHE A 145 7.23 -12.95 -0.12
CA PHE A 145 8.67 -12.93 0.07
C PHE A 145 9.06 -14.10 0.99
N THR A 146 9.81 -15.04 0.47
CA THR A 146 10.60 -15.91 1.32
C THR A 146 11.95 -15.20 1.49
N ALA A 147 12.13 -14.47 2.58
CA ALA A 147 13.42 -13.95 2.94
C ALA A 147 14.35 -15.15 3.11
N LYS A 148 15.28 -15.35 2.19
CA LYS A 148 16.36 -16.29 2.37
C LYS A 148 17.51 -15.50 3.00
N PRO A 149 18.05 -15.96 4.13
CA PRO A 149 19.27 -15.38 4.67
C PRO A 149 20.32 -15.32 3.56
N TYR A 150 21.02 -14.21 3.47
CA TYR A 150 22.14 -14.10 2.55
C TYR A 150 23.21 -15.11 2.97
N THR A 151 23.42 -16.14 2.15
CA THR A 151 24.41 -17.20 2.37
C THR A 151 25.66 -17.03 1.50
N GLY A 152 25.76 -15.87 0.85
CA GLY A 152 26.93 -15.53 0.03
C GLY A 152 28.18 -15.26 0.89
N PRO A 153 29.37 -15.16 0.27
CA PRO A 153 30.58 -14.77 0.97
C PRO A 153 30.35 -13.44 1.69
N ALA A 154 30.85 -13.33 2.91
CA ALA A 154 30.83 -12.05 3.62
C ALA A 154 31.30 -10.94 2.70
N PRO A 155 30.64 -9.78 2.71
CA PRO A 155 31.06 -8.65 1.89
C PRO A 155 32.53 -8.43 2.13
N GLN A 156 33.38 -8.68 1.12
CA GLN A 156 34.79 -8.38 1.27
C GLN A 156 34.88 -6.87 1.42
N THR A 157 35.39 -6.43 2.54
CA THR A 157 35.80 -5.05 2.74
C THR A 157 36.79 -4.74 1.62
N ARG A 158 36.30 -4.16 0.53
CA ARG A 158 37.20 -3.57 -0.45
C ARG A 158 37.93 -2.47 0.30
N ASN A 159 39.26 -2.54 0.28
CA ASN A 159 40.09 -1.42 0.63
C ASN A 159 39.63 -0.23 -0.23
N GLN A 160 38.70 0.54 0.28
CA GLN A 160 38.25 1.77 -0.33
C GLN A 160 39.42 2.76 -0.20
N PRO A 161 39.87 3.37 -1.29
CA PRO A 161 40.80 4.45 -1.17
C PRO A 161 40.12 5.60 -0.43
N THR A 162 40.64 5.90 0.74
CA THR A 162 40.58 7.15 1.50
C THR A 162 39.27 7.95 1.45
N ALA A 163 38.62 7.99 2.64
CA ALA A 163 37.70 9.03 3.06
C ALA A 163 36.41 9.19 2.24
N SER A 164 35.67 8.09 2.07
CA SER A 164 34.23 8.19 1.94
C SER A 164 33.64 8.44 3.32
N ALA A 165 32.72 9.38 3.45
CA ALA A 165 31.94 9.57 4.68
C ALA A 165 31.04 8.34 4.98
N PHE A 166 31.10 7.32 4.13
CA PHE A 166 30.25 6.12 4.16
C PHE A 166 31.13 4.89 4.13
N ASN A 167 30.85 3.96 5.02
CA ASN A 167 31.53 2.68 5.14
C ASN A 167 30.73 1.51 4.51
N ASP A 168 29.61 1.79 3.83
CA ASP A 168 28.78 0.78 3.16
C ASP A 168 29.57 0.13 2.00
N PRO A 169 29.88 -1.17 2.09
CA PRO A 169 30.62 -1.89 1.06
C PRO A 169 29.84 -2.03 -0.25
N LEU A 170 28.53 -1.83 -0.22
CA LEU A 170 27.64 -1.93 -1.37
C LEU A 170 27.31 -0.57 -1.99
N LEU A 171 27.79 0.54 -1.43
CA LEU A 171 27.52 1.89 -1.95
C LEU A 171 27.78 2.03 -3.45
N ALA A 172 28.85 1.42 -3.94
CA ALA A 172 29.18 1.45 -5.37
C ALA A 172 28.14 0.75 -6.28
N LYS A 173 27.28 -0.11 -5.71
CA LYS A 173 26.17 -0.75 -6.42
C LYS A 173 24.88 0.05 -6.37
N GLN A 174 24.83 1.05 -5.53
CA GLN A 174 23.67 1.93 -5.33
C GLN A 174 23.74 3.11 -6.33
N TRP A 175 23.74 2.78 -7.63
CA TRP A 175 23.91 3.72 -8.73
C TRP A 175 22.86 4.85 -8.73
N HIS A 176 21.72 4.62 -8.15
CA HIS A 176 20.65 5.62 -8.05
C HIS A 176 21.02 6.79 -7.12
N TYR A 177 21.96 6.61 -6.21
CA TYR A 177 22.48 7.68 -5.36
C TYR A 177 23.64 8.42 -6.02
N TYR A 178 24.49 7.68 -6.73
CA TYR A 178 25.61 8.23 -7.47
C TYR A 178 26.05 7.27 -8.59
N ASN A 179 25.89 7.70 -9.82
CA ASN A 179 26.20 6.92 -11.00
C ASN A 179 27.44 7.47 -11.72
N ASP A 180 28.56 6.81 -11.57
CA ASP A 180 29.81 7.14 -12.25
C ASP A 180 29.89 6.53 -13.67
N GLY A 181 28.88 5.77 -14.10
CA GLY A 181 28.81 5.06 -15.37
C GLY A 181 29.37 3.66 -15.34
N SER A 182 29.88 3.16 -14.20
CA SER A 182 30.55 1.84 -14.12
C SER A 182 29.58 0.68 -13.87
N VAL A 183 28.34 0.96 -13.49
CA VAL A 183 27.37 -0.07 -13.06
C VAL A 183 26.95 -1.00 -14.20
N SER A 184 26.95 -0.51 -15.43
CA SER A 184 26.67 -1.32 -16.64
C SER A 184 27.23 -0.63 -17.89
N PRO A 185 27.45 -1.37 -19.00
CA PRO A 185 27.90 -0.79 -20.27
C PRO A 185 26.94 0.26 -20.87
N HIS A 186 25.68 0.25 -20.43
CA HIS A 186 24.64 1.17 -20.88
C HIS A 186 24.36 2.29 -19.88
N ALA A 187 25.05 2.28 -18.76
CA ALA A 187 24.86 3.30 -17.74
C ALA A 187 25.41 4.65 -18.22
N LYS A 188 24.61 5.68 -18.07
CA LYS A 188 25.03 7.05 -18.37
C LYS A 188 25.47 7.72 -17.06
N LYS A 189 26.73 8.13 -17.00
CA LYS A 189 27.27 8.88 -15.87
C LYS A 189 26.40 10.09 -15.53
N GLY A 190 26.07 10.25 -14.24
CA GLY A 190 25.23 11.34 -13.74
C GLY A 190 23.72 11.15 -13.94
N ALA A 191 23.28 9.97 -14.42
CA ALA A 191 21.87 9.60 -14.42
C ALA A 191 21.52 9.00 -13.06
N ASP A 192 21.36 9.84 -12.05
CA ASP A 192 21.16 9.50 -10.64
C ASP A 192 20.47 10.64 -9.87
N CYS A 193 20.22 10.45 -8.58
CA CYS A 193 19.66 11.46 -7.68
C CYS A 193 20.72 12.46 -7.16
N ASN A 194 21.99 12.26 -7.49
CA ASN A 194 23.12 13.11 -7.09
C ASN A 194 23.20 13.36 -5.56
N LEU A 195 22.94 12.33 -4.76
CA LEU A 195 22.88 12.43 -3.29
C LEU A 195 24.27 12.50 -2.65
N LYS A 196 25.28 11.89 -3.29
CA LYS A 196 26.64 11.89 -2.72
C LYS A 196 27.16 13.29 -2.37
N PRO A 197 27.07 14.30 -3.24
CA PRO A 197 27.46 15.67 -2.87
C PRO A 197 26.62 16.28 -1.73
N VAL A 198 25.36 15.89 -1.60
CA VAL A 198 24.51 16.34 -0.50
C VAL A 198 25.02 15.79 0.83
N TRP A 199 25.31 14.52 0.87
CA TRP A 199 25.84 13.88 2.08
C TRP A 199 27.23 14.40 2.49
N GLU A 200 28.10 14.65 1.52
CA GLU A 200 29.45 15.13 1.78
C GLU A 200 29.52 16.61 2.20
N LYS A 201 28.62 17.43 1.68
CA LYS A 201 28.73 18.89 1.83
C LYS A 201 27.68 19.52 2.74
N TYR A 202 26.51 18.88 2.87
CA TYR A 202 25.37 19.53 3.53
C TYR A 202 24.88 18.75 4.76
N THR A 203 24.42 17.51 4.57
CA THR A 203 23.85 16.73 5.68
C THR A 203 23.72 15.26 5.33
N THR A 204 23.83 14.41 6.35
CA THR A 204 23.46 12.99 6.32
C THR A 204 22.12 12.73 7.03
N GLY A 205 21.40 13.79 7.38
CA GLY A 205 20.18 13.78 8.16
C GLY A 205 20.39 14.36 9.57
N LYS A 206 19.31 14.52 10.31
CA LYS A 206 19.31 14.96 11.70
C LYS A 206 18.27 14.17 12.48
N SER A 207 18.58 13.81 13.73
CA SER A 207 17.72 13.02 14.60
C SER A 207 16.38 13.68 14.98
N ASN A 208 16.26 14.99 14.81
CA ASN A 208 15.02 15.73 15.05
C ASN A 208 14.06 15.74 13.85
N VAL A 209 14.43 15.11 12.73
CA VAL A 209 13.57 14.96 11.56
C VAL A 209 13.05 13.52 11.52
N ILE A 210 11.74 13.35 11.76
CA ILE A 210 11.09 12.05 11.71
C ILE A 210 10.53 11.84 10.31
N VAL A 211 10.91 10.73 9.68
CA VAL A 211 10.43 10.31 8.36
C VAL A 211 9.55 9.09 8.52
N ALA A 212 8.29 9.19 8.08
CA ALA A 212 7.39 8.05 8.03
C ALA A 212 7.57 7.30 6.71
N ILE A 213 7.92 6.01 6.80
CA ILE A 213 7.99 5.10 5.65
C ILE A 213 6.72 4.25 5.67
N VAL A 214 5.87 4.44 4.66
CA VAL A 214 4.61 3.70 4.50
C VAL A 214 4.85 2.58 3.49
N ASP A 215 5.13 1.39 3.99
CA ASP A 215 5.49 0.21 3.19
C ASP A 215 4.76 -1.05 3.71
N GLY A 216 4.99 -2.18 3.06
CA GLY A 216 4.46 -3.49 3.46
C GLY A 216 5.06 -4.08 4.72
N GLY A 217 6.11 -3.50 5.24
CA GLY A 217 6.84 -3.87 6.45
C GLY A 217 8.29 -3.41 6.41
N ILE A 218 8.95 -3.50 7.54
CA ILE A 218 10.36 -3.14 7.71
C ILE A 218 11.01 -4.15 8.68
N ASP A 219 12.25 -4.51 8.44
CA ASP A 219 13.04 -5.29 9.38
C ASP A 219 13.62 -4.36 10.47
N VAL A 220 12.94 -4.31 11.60
CA VAL A 220 13.33 -3.47 12.74
C VAL A 220 14.61 -3.92 13.43
N THR A 221 15.15 -5.09 13.05
CA THR A 221 16.39 -5.65 13.61
C THR A 221 17.58 -5.48 12.68
N HIS A 222 17.36 -4.89 11.49
CA HIS A 222 18.42 -4.67 10.51
C HIS A 222 19.48 -3.72 11.06
N GLU A 223 20.75 -4.08 10.91
CA GLU A 223 21.89 -3.36 11.48
C GLU A 223 21.99 -1.89 11.03
N ASP A 224 21.57 -1.58 9.80
CA ASP A 224 21.57 -0.20 9.28
C ASP A 224 20.37 0.63 9.73
N LEU A 225 19.35 0.00 10.30
CA LEU A 225 18.09 0.66 10.64
C LEU A 225 17.89 0.83 12.15
N VAL A 226 18.36 -0.14 12.95
CA VAL A 226 18.05 -0.21 14.39
C VAL A 226 18.38 1.08 15.14
N ASP A 227 19.50 1.72 14.83
CA ASP A 227 19.95 2.96 15.49
C ASP A 227 19.20 4.21 15.03
N ASN A 228 18.43 4.10 13.93
CA ASN A 228 17.69 5.20 13.32
C ASN A 228 16.17 5.05 13.43
N LEU A 229 15.70 4.00 14.11
CA LEU A 229 14.27 3.79 14.30
C LEU A 229 13.71 4.80 15.31
N TYR A 230 12.64 5.46 14.89
CA TYR A 230 11.83 6.25 15.82
C TYR A 230 10.82 5.34 16.50
N ILE A 231 10.83 5.34 17.83
CA ILE A 231 9.86 4.60 18.65
C ILE A 231 8.87 5.61 19.21
N ASN A 232 7.60 5.41 18.92
CA ASN A 232 6.53 6.20 19.51
C ASN A 232 6.13 5.58 20.86
N GLU A 233 6.66 6.10 21.94
CA GLU A 233 6.39 5.58 23.31
C GLU A 233 4.92 5.74 23.75
N LYS A 234 4.09 6.43 22.95
CA LYS A 234 2.67 6.69 23.27
C LYS A 234 1.72 5.75 22.55
N GLU A 235 2.21 4.87 21.72
CA GLU A 235 1.49 3.80 21.05
C GLU A 235 1.97 2.42 21.54
#